data_2711a14457cfd5e48e1a9aaa88c4c39e
#
_entry.id   2711a14457cfd5e48e1a9aaa88c4c39e
#
_cell.length_a   1.000
_cell.length_b   1.000
_cell.length_c   1.000
_cell.angle_alpha   90.00
_cell.angle_beta   90.00
_cell.angle_gamma   90.00
#
_symmetry.space_group_name_H-M   'P 1'
#
loop_
_entity.id
_entity.type
_entity.pdbx_description
1 polymer ?
#
loop_
_entity_poly.entity_id
_entity_poly.type
_entity_poly.pdbx_seq_one_letter_code
_entity_poly.pdbx_strand_id
1 'polypeptide(L)'
;MNVSEIYTLVNYIANKDKSGLAFKINRYNQILEILDPDFFKRKIEEFELYRRGSETPPNEAMFSSKLLRDLKRIETVTVPANNRININTLTRFAYAIGMIGYKGGRYLKIEFVSDEEYDDRREDSILDPYDDNPIATMAQNFIYITWAGFATRDVELAYYSYPETPFCDYYLDVNGVMQFLNAGATHVWVTGEKDSSGVAHTIGDANWTSLTVELTYEIDLHWEFMMNILTAAGIKLEKPIVTQYAEAMKAEATRL
;
A
#
# COMPACT_ATOMS: atom_id res chain seq x y z
N MET A 1 -2.65 12.67 8.00
CA MET A 1 -1.31 12.88 8.63
C MET A 1 -0.27 12.51 7.60
N ASN A 2 0.78 13.30 7.46
CA ASN A 2 1.93 12.94 6.64
C ASN A 2 2.97 12.13 7.45
N VAL A 3 3.98 11.56 6.78
CA VAL A 3 4.99 10.70 7.42
C VAL A 3 5.78 11.45 8.50
N SER A 4 6.06 12.73 8.30
CA SER A 4 6.80 13.56 9.28
C SER A 4 5.96 13.92 10.51
N GLU A 5 4.65 14.11 10.35
CA GLU A 5 3.72 14.31 11.47
C GLU A 5 3.63 13.05 12.34
N ILE A 6 3.57 11.87 11.70
CA ILE A 6 3.60 10.59 12.41
C ILE A 6 4.90 10.43 13.19
N TYR A 7 6.05 10.73 12.57
CA TYR A 7 7.34 10.72 13.27
C TYR A 7 7.35 11.63 14.50
N THR A 8 6.89 12.87 14.33
CA THR A 8 6.83 13.85 15.41
C THR A 8 5.97 13.35 16.57
N LEU A 9 4.83 12.75 16.25
CA LEU A 9 3.91 12.21 17.23
C LEU A 9 4.48 10.96 17.95
N VAL A 10 5.06 10.03 17.18
CA VAL A 10 5.77 8.86 17.73
C VAL A 10 6.87 9.29 18.68
N ASN A 11 7.67 10.30 18.28
CA ASN A 11 8.76 10.82 19.10
C ASN A 11 8.26 11.52 20.36
N TYR A 12 7.16 12.27 20.28
CA TYR A 12 6.50 12.88 21.42
C TYR A 12 6.01 11.83 22.44
N ILE A 13 5.37 10.76 21.96
CA ILE A 13 4.87 9.67 22.81
C ILE A 13 6.06 8.92 23.43
N ALA A 14 7.09 8.60 22.64
CA ALA A 14 8.29 7.92 23.10
C ALA A 14 9.02 8.68 24.20
N ASN A 15 9.14 10.00 24.06
CA ASN A 15 9.79 10.86 25.06
C ASN A 15 8.96 10.99 26.34
N LYS A 16 7.61 10.96 26.24
CA LYS A 16 6.73 11.06 27.40
C LYS A 16 6.75 9.81 28.27
N ASP A 17 7.04 8.65 27.69
CA ASP A 17 7.13 7.35 28.40
C ASP A 17 8.43 7.17 29.22
N LYS A 18 9.13 8.27 29.51
CA LYS A 18 10.35 8.32 30.37
C LYS A 18 11.50 7.41 29.96
N SER A 19 11.45 6.81 28.78
CA SER A 19 12.53 5.94 28.30
C SER A 19 13.80 6.70 27.93
N GLY A 20 13.74 8.03 27.84
CA GLY A 20 14.87 8.91 27.53
C GLY A 20 15.53 8.65 26.15
N LEU A 21 14.97 7.74 25.39
CA LEU A 21 15.46 7.36 24.07
C LEU A 21 14.85 8.29 23.03
N ALA A 22 15.61 9.30 22.61
CA ALA A 22 15.26 10.04 21.40
C ALA A 22 15.11 9.02 20.24
N PHE A 23 13.90 8.92 19.71
CA PHE A 23 13.61 8.01 18.62
C PHE A 23 14.21 8.57 17.33
N LYS A 24 15.36 8.02 16.91
CA LYS A 24 16.11 8.51 15.76
C LYS A 24 15.33 8.25 14.47
N ILE A 25 15.34 9.23 13.57
CA ILE A 25 14.63 9.14 12.28
C ILE A 25 15.10 7.96 11.41
N ASN A 26 16.39 7.63 11.44
CA ASN A 26 16.89 6.47 10.71
C ASN A 26 16.27 5.15 11.20
N ARG A 27 16.05 5.03 12.52
CA ARG A 27 15.33 3.89 13.09
C ARG A 27 13.85 3.91 12.70
N TYR A 28 13.26 5.10 12.62
CA TYR A 28 11.90 5.27 12.15
C TYR A 28 11.75 4.76 10.71
N ASN A 29 12.61 5.22 9.80
CA ASN A 29 12.60 4.79 8.40
C ASN A 29 12.81 3.27 8.25
N GLN A 30 13.72 2.68 9.04
CA GLN A 30 13.89 1.21 9.07
C GLN A 30 12.65 0.47 9.55
N ILE A 31 11.94 1.01 10.52
CA ILE A 31 10.68 0.43 11.00
C ILE A 31 9.60 0.55 9.92
N LEU A 32 9.50 1.68 9.22
CA LEU A 32 8.57 1.86 8.10
C LEU A 32 8.79 0.82 7.01
N GLU A 33 10.06 0.59 6.64
CA GLU A 33 10.45 -0.39 5.61
C GLU A 33 9.97 -1.82 5.95
N ILE A 34 10.01 -2.20 7.23
CA ILE A 34 9.60 -3.52 7.69
C ILE A 34 8.08 -3.61 7.86
N LEU A 35 7.48 -2.57 8.46
CA LEU A 35 6.05 -2.61 8.82
C LEU A 35 5.11 -2.41 7.66
N ASP A 36 5.48 -1.64 6.66
CA ASP A 36 4.58 -1.29 5.56
C ASP A 36 4.13 -2.52 4.76
N PRO A 37 5.02 -3.43 4.33
CA PRO A 37 4.62 -4.66 3.65
C PRO A 37 3.73 -5.56 4.51
N ASP A 38 4.05 -5.70 5.80
CA ASP A 38 3.28 -6.54 6.73
C ASP A 38 1.89 -5.96 6.99
N PHE A 39 1.81 -4.64 7.13
CA PHE A 39 0.54 -3.94 7.31
C PHE A 39 -0.35 -4.08 6.10
N PHE A 40 0.19 -3.87 4.90
CA PHE A 40 -0.52 -4.05 3.64
C PHE A 40 -1.05 -5.48 3.49
N LYS A 41 -0.19 -6.49 3.71
CA LYS A 41 -0.56 -7.90 3.64
C LYS A 41 -1.73 -8.23 4.57
N ARG A 42 -1.65 -7.78 5.83
CA ARG A 42 -2.74 -7.98 6.80
C ARG A 42 -4.05 -7.34 6.35
N LYS A 43 -3.99 -6.12 5.76
CA LYS A 43 -5.20 -5.44 5.25
C LYS A 43 -5.81 -6.15 4.04
N ILE A 44 -5.01 -6.74 3.17
CA ILE A 44 -5.50 -7.59 2.08
C ILE A 44 -6.13 -8.87 2.62
N GLU A 45 -5.51 -9.54 3.60
CA GLU A 45 -6.06 -10.74 4.23
C GLU A 45 -7.40 -10.45 4.93
N GLU A 46 -7.51 -9.34 5.66
CA GLU A 46 -8.77 -8.88 6.24
C GLU A 46 -9.85 -8.69 5.17
N PHE A 47 -9.51 -8.02 4.06
CA PHE A 47 -10.42 -7.81 2.93
C PHE A 47 -10.88 -9.13 2.30
N GLU A 48 -9.98 -10.10 2.14
CA GLU A 48 -10.30 -11.42 1.59
C GLU A 48 -11.24 -12.23 2.47
N LEU A 49 -11.04 -12.19 3.79
CA LEU A 49 -11.94 -12.86 4.73
C LEU A 49 -13.37 -12.32 4.60
N TYR A 50 -13.54 -11.01 4.43
CA TYR A 50 -14.85 -10.41 4.17
C TYR A 50 -15.45 -10.86 2.83
N ARG A 51 -14.62 -10.98 1.79
CA ARG A 51 -15.07 -11.38 0.45
C ARG A 51 -15.55 -12.83 0.39
N ARG A 52 -14.95 -13.74 1.16
CA ARG A 52 -15.27 -15.18 1.15
C ARG A 52 -16.55 -15.57 1.90
N GLY A 53 -17.37 -14.62 2.28
CA GLY A 53 -18.70 -14.92 2.82
C GLY A 53 -18.72 -15.20 4.32
N SER A 54 -17.78 -14.67 5.06
CA SER A 54 -17.97 -14.46 6.49
C SER A 54 -19.26 -13.65 6.69
N GLU A 55 -20.06 -14.02 7.69
CA GLU A 55 -21.34 -13.37 8.05
C GLU A 55 -21.22 -11.89 8.46
N THR A 56 -20.15 -11.23 8.07
CA THR A 56 -19.84 -9.82 8.36
C THR A 56 -20.73 -8.91 7.53
N PRO A 57 -21.23 -7.83 8.15
CA PRO A 57 -22.17 -6.93 7.47
C PRO A 57 -21.55 -6.31 6.23
N PRO A 58 -22.35 -6.09 5.16
CA PRO A 58 -21.90 -5.48 3.89
C PRO A 58 -21.14 -4.16 4.07
N ASN A 59 -21.39 -3.43 5.15
CA ASN A 59 -20.77 -2.17 5.46
C ASN A 59 -19.26 -2.28 5.78
N GLU A 60 -18.82 -3.37 6.42
CA GLU A 60 -17.40 -3.57 6.74
C GLU A 60 -16.58 -3.97 5.52
N ALA A 61 -17.14 -4.81 4.63
CA ALA A 61 -16.52 -5.14 3.35
C ALA A 61 -16.38 -3.90 2.45
N MET A 62 -17.39 -3.02 2.42
CA MET A 62 -17.31 -1.72 1.73
C MET A 62 -16.25 -0.82 2.35
N PHE A 63 -16.12 -0.82 3.67
CA PHE A 63 -15.14 -0.01 4.38
C PHE A 63 -13.72 -0.47 4.05
N SER A 64 -13.45 -1.79 4.12
CA SER A 64 -12.13 -2.34 3.78
C SER A 64 -11.74 -2.06 2.32
N SER A 65 -12.69 -2.16 1.38
CA SER A 65 -12.42 -1.82 -0.03
C SER A 65 -12.11 -0.33 -0.22
N LYS A 66 -12.74 0.54 0.58
CA LYS A 66 -12.47 1.98 0.58
C LYS A 66 -11.06 2.28 1.10
N LEU A 67 -10.62 1.61 2.16
CA LEU A 67 -9.30 1.79 2.75
C LEU A 67 -8.14 1.45 1.80
N LEU A 68 -8.38 0.53 0.86
CA LEU A 68 -7.41 0.11 -0.15
C LEU A 68 -7.63 0.78 -1.52
N ARG A 69 -8.56 1.74 -1.61
CA ARG A 69 -8.97 2.37 -2.88
C ARG A 69 -7.80 2.99 -3.63
N ASP A 70 -6.91 3.67 -2.93
CA ASP A 70 -5.79 4.38 -3.55
C ASP A 70 -4.69 3.44 -4.05
N LEU A 71 -4.72 2.19 -3.60
CA LEU A 71 -3.85 1.11 -4.08
C LEU A 71 -4.48 0.30 -5.22
N LYS A 72 -5.77 0.52 -5.51
CA LYS A 72 -6.46 -0.17 -6.61
C LYS A 72 -6.04 0.42 -7.95
N ARG A 73 -5.61 -0.46 -8.85
CA ARG A 73 -5.27 -0.13 -10.23
C ARG A 73 -6.14 -0.91 -11.20
N ILE A 74 -6.39 -0.31 -12.34
CA ILE A 74 -7.05 -0.96 -13.48
C ILE A 74 -6.14 -0.70 -14.68
N GLU A 75 -5.60 -1.75 -15.25
CA GLU A 75 -4.73 -1.67 -16.41
C GLU A 75 -5.29 -2.52 -17.55
N THR A 76 -5.21 -1.97 -18.76
CA THR A 76 -5.49 -2.74 -19.97
C THR A 76 -4.24 -3.52 -20.35
N VAL A 77 -4.36 -4.84 -20.35
CA VAL A 77 -3.25 -5.75 -20.62
C VAL A 77 -3.57 -6.57 -21.85
N THR A 78 -2.65 -6.60 -22.80
CA THR A 78 -2.76 -7.47 -23.97
C THR A 78 -2.34 -8.89 -23.58
N VAL A 79 -3.29 -9.82 -23.65
CA VAL A 79 -3.03 -11.25 -23.43
C VAL A 79 -2.39 -11.82 -24.70
N PRO A 80 -1.16 -12.32 -24.64
CA PRO A 80 -0.51 -12.90 -25.80
C PRO A 80 -1.11 -14.26 -26.19
N ALA A 81 -0.74 -14.78 -27.35
CA ALA A 81 -1.28 -16.03 -27.91
C ALA A 81 -1.05 -17.27 -27.00
N ASN A 82 -0.10 -17.21 -26.06
CA ASN A 82 0.13 -18.27 -25.09
C ASN A 82 -0.80 -18.21 -23.87
N ASN A 83 -1.76 -17.26 -23.85
CA ASN A 83 -2.74 -17.07 -22.80
C ASN A 83 -2.15 -16.83 -21.40
N ARG A 84 -1.01 -16.14 -21.31
CA ARG A 84 -0.32 -15.85 -20.05
C ARG A 84 0.00 -14.38 -19.91
N ILE A 85 -0.40 -13.78 -18.82
CA ILE A 85 0.02 -12.42 -18.44
C ILE A 85 1.15 -12.55 -17.44
N ASN A 86 2.29 -11.93 -17.72
CA ASN A 86 3.39 -11.86 -16.76
C ASN A 86 3.11 -10.75 -15.74
N ILE A 87 2.90 -11.09 -14.48
CA ILE A 87 2.60 -10.12 -13.41
C ILE A 87 3.78 -9.16 -13.13
N ASN A 88 5.01 -9.54 -13.48
CA ASN A 88 6.17 -8.65 -13.31
C ASN A 88 6.17 -7.47 -14.28
N THR A 89 5.33 -7.50 -15.33
CA THR A 89 5.15 -6.36 -16.25
C THR A 89 4.12 -5.34 -15.74
N LEU A 90 3.35 -5.71 -14.71
CA LEU A 90 2.34 -4.85 -14.09
C LEU A 90 2.99 -3.96 -13.02
N THR A 91 2.45 -2.76 -12.89
CA THR A 91 2.99 -1.78 -11.95
C THR A 91 2.77 -2.22 -10.50
N ARG A 92 3.81 -2.78 -9.85
CA ARG A 92 3.81 -3.17 -8.44
C ARG A 92 2.66 -4.10 -8.07
N PHE A 93 2.36 -5.06 -8.93
CA PHE A 93 1.27 -6.01 -8.73
C PHE A 93 1.39 -6.72 -7.38
N ALA A 94 0.30 -6.73 -6.61
CA ALA A 94 0.21 -7.44 -5.33
C ALA A 94 -0.88 -8.52 -5.36
N TYR A 95 -2.11 -8.15 -5.76
CA TYR A 95 -3.26 -9.02 -5.66
C TYR A 95 -4.33 -8.73 -6.71
N ALA A 96 -4.75 -9.74 -7.49
CA ALA A 96 -5.80 -9.61 -8.50
C ALA A 96 -7.19 -9.51 -7.85
N ILE A 97 -7.97 -8.49 -8.24
CA ILE A 97 -9.34 -8.28 -7.78
C ILE A 97 -10.34 -8.90 -8.76
N GLY A 98 -10.09 -8.71 -10.05
CA GLY A 98 -10.97 -9.18 -11.10
C GLY A 98 -10.43 -8.86 -12.47
N MET A 99 -10.98 -9.51 -13.48
CA MET A 99 -10.59 -9.30 -14.86
C MET A 99 -11.83 -9.25 -15.77
N ILE A 100 -11.80 -8.37 -16.74
CA ILE A 100 -12.86 -8.21 -17.73
C ILE A 100 -12.23 -8.27 -19.12
N GLY A 101 -12.73 -9.16 -19.95
CA GLY A 101 -12.38 -9.24 -21.35
C GLY A 101 -13.44 -8.58 -22.24
N TYR A 102 -13.05 -8.23 -23.46
CA TYR A 102 -13.98 -7.67 -24.44
C TYR A 102 -14.06 -8.56 -25.68
N LYS A 103 -15.28 -8.93 -26.07
CA LYS A 103 -15.53 -9.75 -27.26
C LYS A 103 -16.82 -9.35 -27.96
N GLY A 104 -16.73 -9.08 -29.25
CA GLY A 104 -17.91 -8.85 -30.11
C GLY A 104 -18.87 -7.77 -29.63
N GLY A 105 -18.36 -6.70 -28.98
CA GLY A 105 -19.16 -5.62 -28.42
C GLY A 105 -19.69 -5.89 -27.00
N ARG A 106 -19.27 -6.99 -26.35
CA ARG A 106 -19.70 -7.36 -25.00
C ARG A 106 -18.53 -7.46 -24.05
N TYR A 107 -18.73 -7.01 -22.80
CA TYR A 107 -17.81 -7.25 -21.71
C TYR A 107 -18.10 -8.61 -21.08
N LEU A 108 -17.05 -9.42 -20.94
CA LEU A 108 -17.10 -10.74 -20.33
C LEU A 108 -16.28 -10.71 -19.05
N LYS A 109 -16.90 -11.10 -17.94
CA LYS A 109 -16.18 -11.29 -16.69
C LYS A 109 -15.33 -12.56 -16.82
N ILE A 110 -14.04 -12.45 -16.50
CA ILE A 110 -13.14 -13.60 -16.38
C ILE A 110 -13.09 -13.98 -14.91
N GLU A 111 -13.50 -15.19 -14.59
CA GLU A 111 -13.55 -15.67 -13.22
C GLU A 111 -12.18 -16.16 -12.78
N PHE A 112 -11.70 -15.69 -11.61
CA PHE A 112 -10.52 -16.25 -10.97
C PHE A 112 -10.92 -17.48 -10.17
N VAL A 113 -10.29 -18.61 -10.46
CA VAL A 113 -10.52 -19.91 -9.80
C VAL A 113 -9.22 -20.42 -9.19
N SER A 114 -9.31 -21.37 -8.26
CA SER A 114 -8.13 -22.07 -7.72
C SER A 114 -7.45 -22.92 -8.79
N ASP A 115 -6.19 -23.30 -8.57
CA ASP A 115 -5.46 -24.16 -9.52
C ASP A 115 -6.16 -25.52 -9.72
N GLU A 116 -6.67 -26.12 -8.64
CA GLU A 116 -7.43 -27.38 -8.72
C GLU A 116 -8.70 -27.21 -9.55
N GLU A 117 -9.49 -26.19 -9.28
CA GLU A 117 -10.72 -25.90 -10.01
C GLU A 117 -10.44 -25.52 -11.48
N TYR A 118 -9.31 -24.89 -11.75
CA TYR A 118 -8.90 -24.53 -13.11
C TYR A 118 -8.63 -25.77 -13.96
N ASP A 119 -7.93 -26.75 -13.40
CA ASP A 119 -7.61 -28.01 -14.08
C ASP A 119 -8.89 -28.87 -14.22
N ASP A 120 -9.69 -29.00 -13.16
CA ASP A 120 -10.96 -29.72 -13.19
C ASP A 120 -11.91 -29.19 -14.26
N ARG A 121 -12.09 -27.87 -14.35
CA ARG A 121 -12.96 -27.25 -15.37
C ARG A 121 -12.43 -27.43 -16.79
N ARG A 122 -11.14 -27.55 -16.99
CA ARG A 122 -10.57 -27.80 -18.31
C ARG A 122 -10.72 -29.24 -18.78
N GLU A 123 -10.83 -30.19 -17.85
CA GLU A 123 -11.00 -31.61 -18.15
C GLU A 123 -12.48 -31.99 -18.26
N ASP A 124 -13.38 -31.19 -17.68
CA ASP A 124 -14.81 -31.46 -17.70
C ASP A 124 -15.48 -30.91 -18.98
N SER A 125 -16.01 -31.79 -19.81
CA SER A 125 -16.69 -31.42 -21.07
C SER A 125 -17.96 -30.57 -20.89
N ILE A 126 -18.50 -30.45 -19.68
CA ILE A 126 -19.68 -29.65 -19.35
C ILE A 126 -19.27 -28.27 -18.82
N LEU A 127 -18.19 -28.22 -18.06
CA LEU A 127 -17.66 -27.01 -17.42
C LEU A 127 -16.50 -26.37 -18.20
N ASP A 128 -16.14 -26.97 -19.36
CA ASP A 128 -15.08 -26.46 -20.21
C ASP A 128 -15.26 -24.94 -20.47
N PRO A 129 -14.23 -24.15 -20.27
CA PRO A 129 -14.30 -22.71 -20.49
C PRO A 129 -14.61 -22.37 -21.93
N TYR A 130 -15.83 -21.90 -22.17
CA TYR A 130 -16.22 -21.45 -23.51
C TYR A 130 -15.84 -19.99 -23.72
N ASP A 131 -16.07 -19.58 -24.95
CA ASP A 131 -15.97 -18.20 -25.37
C ASP A 131 -16.72 -17.18 -24.49
N ASP A 132 -17.82 -17.57 -23.86
CA ASP A 132 -18.66 -16.70 -23.04
C ASP A 132 -18.44 -16.90 -21.51
N ASN A 133 -17.61 -17.87 -21.12
CA ASN A 133 -17.29 -18.15 -19.72
C ASN A 133 -15.78 -18.40 -19.52
N PRO A 134 -14.92 -17.40 -19.78
CA PRO A 134 -13.49 -17.53 -19.59
C PRO A 134 -13.14 -17.61 -18.10
N ILE A 135 -12.12 -18.40 -17.79
CA ILE A 135 -11.57 -18.54 -16.43
C ILE A 135 -10.10 -18.17 -16.40
N ALA A 136 -9.62 -17.78 -15.23
CA ALA A 136 -8.20 -17.50 -14.99
C ALA A 136 -7.77 -18.12 -13.68
N THR A 137 -6.50 -18.53 -13.62
CA THR A 137 -5.82 -18.87 -12.38
C THR A 137 -4.49 -18.15 -12.30
N MET A 138 -3.92 -18.05 -11.11
CA MET A 138 -2.64 -17.40 -10.89
C MET A 138 -1.65 -18.41 -10.31
N ALA A 139 -0.62 -18.73 -11.09
CA ALA A 139 0.45 -19.60 -10.66
C ALA A 139 1.81 -18.96 -10.93
N GLN A 140 2.71 -19.01 -9.95
CA GLN A 140 4.03 -18.38 -10.00
C GLN A 140 3.93 -16.87 -10.35
N ASN A 141 4.57 -16.45 -11.43
CA ASN A 141 4.61 -15.06 -11.91
C ASN A 141 3.68 -14.83 -13.10
N PHE A 142 2.66 -15.66 -13.28
CA PHE A 142 1.76 -15.57 -14.41
C PHE A 142 0.29 -15.69 -14.00
N ILE A 143 -0.56 -14.96 -14.70
CA ILE A 143 -2.00 -15.20 -14.73
C ILE A 143 -2.25 -16.02 -16.00
N TYR A 144 -2.74 -17.24 -15.84
CA TYR A 144 -3.15 -18.14 -16.92
C TYR A 144 -4.63 -17.90 -17.22
N ILE A 145 -4.96 -17.77 -18.47
CA ILE A 145 -6.34 -17.53 -18.88
C ILE A 145 -6.75 -18.62 -19.87
N THR A 146 -7.82 -19.32 -19.60
CA THR A 146 -8.44 -20.20 -20.56
C THR A 146 -9.62 -19.50 -21.20
N TRP A 147 -9.49 -19.28 -22.50
CA TRP A 147 -10.46 -18.59 -23.29
C TRP A 147 -10.39 -19.10 -24.72
N ALA A 148 -11.42 -19.79 -25.21
CA ALA A 148 -11.39 -20.46 -26.50
C ALA A 148 -11.27 -19.47 -27.69
N GLY A 149 -10.47 -19.84 -28.68
CA GLY A 149 -10.56 -19.29 -30.04
C GLY A 149 -9.81 -18.00 -30.35
N PHE A 150 -8.66 -17.63 -29.66
CA PHE A 150 -8.03 -16.33 -29.93
C PHE A 150 -6.50 -16.28 -29.96
N ALA A 151 -5.98 -15.42 -30.81
CA ALA A 151 -4.54 -15.17 -30.93
C ALA A 151 -4.00 -14.16 -29.92
N THR A 152 -4.63 -13.00 -29.77
CA THR A 152 -4.27 -11.94 -28.81
C THR A 152 -5.51 -11.16 -28.41
N ARG A 153 -5.53 -10.61 -27.19
CA ARG A 153 -6.67 -9.85 -26.66
C ARG A 153 -6.27 -8.84 -25.64
N ASP A 154 -7.08 -7.81 -25.55
CA ASP A 154 -7.00 -6.86 -24.46
C ASP A 154 -8.01 -7.23 -23.37
N VAL A 155 -7.53 -7.24 -22.13
CA VAL A 155 -8.33 -7.42 -20.94
C VAL A 155 -8.08 -6.26 -19.97
N GLU A 156 -9.11 -5.85 -19.27
CA GLU A 156 -8.96 -4.93 -18.14
C GLU A 156 -8.74 -5.75 -16.87
N LEU A 157 -7.54 -5.65 -16.32
CA LEU A 157 -7.17 -6.29 -15.06
C LEU A 157 -7.26 -5.28 -13.92
N ALA A 158 -8.15 -5.56 -12.97
CA ALA A 158 -8.22 -4.81 -11.71
C ALA A 158 -7.41 -5.55 -10.64
N TYR A 159 -6.51 -4.83 -9.99
CA TYR A 159 -5.65 -5.41 -8.96
C TYR A 159 -5.27 -4.37 -7.89
N TYR A 160 -4.82 -4.83 -6.73
CA TYR A 160 -4.13 -4.00 -5.77
C TYR A 160 -2.64 -3.97 -6.06
N SER A 161 -2.05 -2.78 -6.04
CA SER A 161 -0.60 -2.60 -6.13
C SER A 161 0.01 -2.56 -4.73
N TYR A 162 1.26 -3.04 -4.59
CA TYR A 162 2.04 -2.77 -3.39
C TYR A 162 2.18 -1.25 -3.18
N PRO A 163 2.02 -0.77 -1.96
CA PRO A 163 2.30 0.63 -1.63
C PRO A 163 3.76 0.99 -1.91
N GLU A 164 4.05 2.26 -2.03
CA GLU A 164 5.43 2.74 -1.96
C GLU A 164 5.88 2.72 -0.53
N THR A 165 7.07 2.15 -0.28
CA THR A 165 7.63 2.13 1.07
C THR A 165 7.75 3.55 1.59
N PRO A 166 7.06 3.89 2.68
CA PRO A 166 7.09 5.24 3.22
C PRO A 166 8.50 5.60 3.67
N PHE A 167 8.90 6.82 3.41
CA PHE A 167 10.21 7.32 3.79
C PHE A 167 10.09 8.78 4.22
N CYS A 168 10.67 9.12 5.35
CA CYS A 168 10.72 10.49 5.86
C CYS A 168 12.10 11.08 5.64
N ASP A 169 12.19 12.04 4.70
CA ASP A 169 13.40 12.75 4.39
C ASP A 169 13.55 14.03 5.22
N TYR A 170 14.79 14.40 5.53
CA TYR A 170 15.07 15.54 6.38
C TYR A 170 16.43 16.15 6.07
N TYR A 171 16.62 17.39 6.50
CA TYR A 171 17.91 18.04 6.56
C TYR A 171 18.13 18.66 7.94
N LEU A 172 19.37 19.00 8.26
CA LEU A 172 19.71 19.74 9.46
C LEU A 172 19.98 21.19 9.07
N ASP A 173 19.26 22.11 9.71
CA ASP A 173 19.50 23.54 9.51
C ASP A 173 20.88 23.96 10.07
N VAL A 174 21.23 25.23 9.91
CA VAL A 174 22.50 25.81 10.37
C VAL A 174 22.72 25.69 11.89
N ASN A 175 21.64 25.49 12.65
CA ASN A 175 21.69 25.28 14.10
C ASN A 175 21.72 23.79 14.46
N GLY A 176 21.73 22.91 13.48
CA GLY A 176 21.64 21.45 13.68
C GLY A 176 20.25 20.96 14.05
N VAL A 177 19.20 21.76 13.83
CA VAL A 177 17.82 21.37 14.07
C VAL A 177 17.28 20.64 12.84
N MET A 178 16.63 19.50 13.07
CA MET A 178 16.04 18.69 12.02
C MET A 178 14.81 19.39 11.42
N GLN A 179 14.83 19.50 10.10
CA GLN A 179 13.74 20.05 9.29
C GLN A 179 13.26 18.99 8.31
N PHE A 180 11.94 18.82 8.23
CA PHE A 180 11.33 17.82 7.33
C PHE A 180 10.97 18.44 5.99
N LEU A 181 11.07 17.62 4.94
CA LEU A 181 10.70 17.99 3.60
C LEU A 181 9.49 17.15 3.16
N ASN A 182 8.47 17.83 2.67
CA ASN A 182 7.33 17.15 2.07
C ASN A 182 7.73 16.43 0.78
N ALA A 183 6.95 15.43 0.37
CA ALA A 183 7.18 14.69 -0.87
C ALA A 183 7.30 15.63 -2.08
N GLY A 184 8.35 15.46 -2.87
CA GLY A 184 8.62 16.26 -4.07
C GLY A 184 9.01 17.73 -3.81
N ALA A 185 9.11 18.16 -2.55
CA ALA A 185 9.59 19.51 -2.24
C ALA A 185 11.07 19.68 -2.64
N THR A 186 11.40 20.86 -3.17
CA THR A 186 12.77 21.21 -3.51
C THR A 186 13.33 22.14 -2.44
N HIS A 187 14.50 21.79 -1.88
CA HIS A 187 15.23 22.60 -0.92
C HIS A 187 16.41 23.29 -1.59
N VAL A 188 16.57 24.56 -1.29
CA VAL A 188 17.72 25.39 -1.71
C VAL A 188 18.66 25.53 -0.54
N TRP A 189 19.87 25.02 -0.68
CA TRP A 189 20.84 24.96 0.41
C TRP A 189 21.30 26.34 0.91
N VAL A 190 21.41 26.44 2.22
CA VAL A 190 22.07 27.55 2.92
C VAL A 190 23.39 27.04 3.49
N THR A 191 24.43 27.89 3.45
CA THR A 191 25.75 27.51 3.94
C THR A 191 25.73 27.07 5.41
N GLY A 192 26.16 25.83 5.65
CA GLY A 192 26.20 25.21 6.96
C GLY A 192 25.07 24.23 7.25
N GLU A 193 24.06 24.13 6.36
CA GLU A 193 23.07 23.06 6.41
C GLU A 193 23.72 21.73 6.03
N LYS A 194 23.08 20.63 6.47
CA LYS A 194 23.53 19.27 6.16
C LYS A 194 22.35 18.42 5.69
N ASP A 195 22.61 17.59 4.69
CA ASP A 195 21.63 16.59 4.25
C ASP A 195 21.45 15.46 5.28
N SER A 196 20.54 14.56 4.99
CA SER A 196 20.24 13.38 5.82
C SER A 196 21.44 12.42 5.99
N SER A 197 22.43 12.51 5.10
CA SER A 197 23.70 11.76 5.19
C SER A 197 24.77 12.49 6.04
N GLY A 198 24.49 13.73 6.45
CA GLY A 198 25.39 14.55 7.24
C GLY A 198 26.41 15.34 6.41
N VAL A 199 26.26 15.37 5.08
CA VAL A 199 27.11 16.17 4.18
C VAL A 199 26.70 17.63 4.30
N ALA A 200 27.69 18.50 4.56
CA ALA A 200 27.46 19.94 4.64
C ALA A 200 27.37 20.55 3.24
N HIS A 201 26.44 21.46 3.08
CA HIS A 201 26.16 22.18 1.85
C HIS A 201 26.46 23.68 1.97
N THR A 202 26.55 24.33 0.81
CA THR A 202 26.79 25.78 0.69
C THR A 202 25.77 26.39 -0.28
N ILE A 203 25.61 27.70 -0.21
CA ILE A 203 24.83 28.46 -1.19
C ILE A 203 25.43 28.24 -2.58
N GLY A 204 24.58 27.77 -3.52
CA GLY A 204 24.95 27.47 -4.90
C GLY A 204 25.16 25.98 -5.19
N ASP A 205 25.14 25.13 -4.18
CA ASP A 205 25.04 23.68 -4.41
C ASP A 205 23.74 23.34 -5.14
N ALA A 206 23.71 22.20 -5.84
CA ALA A 206 22.53 21.75 -6.55
C ALA A 206 21.35 21.61 -5.59
N ASN A 207 20.20 22.12 -6.00
CA ASN A 207 18.98 21.99 -5.22
C ASN A 207 18.69 20.51 -4.93
N TRP A 208 18.22 20.25 -3.72
CA TRP A 208 17.86 18.91 -3.29
C TRP A 208 16.36 18.69 -3.40
N THR A 209 15.96 17.66 -4.12
CA THR A 209 14.55 17.23 -4.18
C THR A 209 14.33 16.18 -3.11
N SER A 210 13.32 16.39 -2.27
CA SER A 210 12.96 15.48 -1.19
C SER A 210 12.67 14.07 -1.68
N LEU A 211 13.25 13.11 -0.98
CA LEU A 211 13.00 11.68 -1.16
C LEU A 211 11.82 11.19 -0.29
N THR A 212 11.12 12.09 0.39
CA THR A 212 9.95 11.71 1.21
C THR A 212 8.91 10.99 0.37
N VAL A 213 8.49 9.83 0.85
CA VAL A 213 7.39 9.03 0.34
C VAL A 213 6.32 8.99 1.41
N GLU A 214 5.14 9.48 1.08
CA GLU A 214 4.00 9.51 2.01
C GLU A 214 3.33 8.14 2.12
N LEU A 215 2.57 7.95 3.21
CA LEU A 215 1.72 6.77 3.36
C LEU A 215 0.61 6.78 2.30
N THR A 216 0.49 5.67 1.59
CA THR A 216 -0.52 5.50 0.53
C THR A 216 -1.88 5.07 1.08
N TYR A 217 -1.98 4.85 2.40
CA TYR A 217 -3.22 4.42 3.04
C TYR A 217 -4.16 5.60 3.32
N GLU A 218 -5.46 5.33 3.36
CA GLU A 218 -6.47 6.29 3.82
C GLU A 218 -6.17 6.76 5.26
N ILE A 219 -6.54 7.99 5.56
CA ILE A 219 -6.21 8.67 6.83
C ILE A 219 -6.67 7.89 8.07
N ASP A 220 -7.77 7.15 7.95
CA ASP A 220 -8.33 6.35 9.03
C ASP A 220 -7.39 5.21 9.47
N LEU A 221 -6.51 4.74 8.56
CA LEU A 221 -5.52 3.71 8.85
C LEU A 221 -4.22 4.28 9.44
N HIS A 222 -3.98 5.58 9.33
CA HIS A 222 -2.74 6.18 9.82
C HIS A 222 -2.56 5.99 11.33
N TRP A 223 -3.65 6.00 12.08
CA TRP A 223 -3.62 5.73 13.53
C TRP A 223 -3.18 4.30 13.84
N GLU A 224 -3.78 3.32 13.17
CA GLU A 224 -3.42 1.92 13.36
C GLU A 224 -1.96 1.66 12.96
N PHE A 225 -1.53 2.26 11.84
CA PHE A 225 -0.15 2.18 11.38
C PHE A 225 0.83 2.77 12.40
N MET A 226 0.52 3.94 12.96
CA MET A 226 1.31 4.57 14.01
C MET A 226 1.41 3.69 15.27
N MET A 227 0.33 3.03 15.67
CA MET A 227 0.33 2.11 16.81
C MET A 227 1.27 0.92 16.58
N ASN A 228 1.33 0.42 15.35
CA ASN A 228 2.28 -0.63 14.98
C ASN A 228 3.73 -0.14 15.05
N ILE A 229 4.00 1.11 14.62
CA ILE A 229 5.32 1.72 14.75
C ILE A 229 5.74 1.80 16.23
N LEU A 230 4.87 2.27 17.10
CA LEU A 230 5.15 2.36 18.54
C LEU A 230 5.43 0.98 19.15
N THR A 231 4.65 -0.02 18.77
CA THR A 231 4.85 -1.41 19.22
C THR A 231 6.17 -1.97 18.71
N ALA A 232 6.52 -1.78 17.45
CA ALA A 232 7.79 -2.22 16.86
C ALA A 232 9.00 -1.48 17.45
N ALA A 233 8.79 -0.23 17.88
CA ALA A 233 9.81 0.53 18.62
C ALA A 233 10.01 0.03 20.06
N GLY A 234 9.17 -0.89 20.54
CA GLY A 234 9.21 -1.40 21.92
C GLY A 234 8.58 -0.47 22.95
N ILE A 235 7.79 0.50 22.50
CA ILE A 235 7.11 1.46 23.36
C ILE A 235 5.82 0.81 23.85
N LYS A 236 5.75 0.52 25.15
CA LYS A 236 4.53 0.03 25.78
C LYS A 236 3.60 1.19 26.06
N LEU A 237 2.49 1.22 25.35
CA LEU A 237 1.46 2.22 25.58
C LEU A 237 0.64 1.83 26.80
N GLU A 238 0.68 2.63 27.84
CA GLU A 238 -0.29 2.51 28.94
C GLU A 238 -1.68 2.91 28.41
N LYS A 239 -2.68 2.05 28.69
CA LYS A 239 -4.06 2.24 28.23
C LYS A 239 -4.63 3.67 28.37
N PRO A 240 -4.33 4.45 29.44
CA PRO A 240 -4.86 5.82 29.58
C PRO A 240 -4.39 6.80 28.50
N ILE A 241 -3.16 6.68 28.01
CA ILE A 241 -2.59 7.59 27.01
C ILE A 241 -3.25 7.36 25.65
N VAL A 242 -3.50 6.11 25.30
CA VAL A 242 -4.19 5.72 24.06
C VAL A 242 -5.62 6.24 24.05
N THR A 243 -6.33 6.09 25.17
CA THR A 243 -7.72 6.54 25.29
C THR A 243 -7.85 8.05 25.22
N GLN A 244 -7.00 8.79 25.94
CA GLN A 244 -6.99 10.25 25.92
C GLN A 244 -6.68 10.83 24.53
N TYR A 245 -5.79 10.18 23.78
CA TYR A 245 -5.45 10.63 22.43
C TYR A 245 -6.54 10.28 21.43
N ALA A 246 -7.15 9.10 21.52
CA ALA A 246 -8.29 8.73 20.70
C ALA A 246 -9.51 9.64 20.92
N GLU A 247 -9.73 10.08 22.16
CA GLU A 247 -10.76 11.05 22.52
C GLU A 247 -10.44 12.46 21.99
N ALA A 248 -9.18 12.89 22.05
CA ALA A 248 -8.75 14.17 21.48
C ALA A 248 -8.93 14.21 19.95
N MET A 249 -8.55 13.15 19.24
CA MET A 249 -8.73 13.04 17.78
C MET A 249 -10.21 12.97 17.39
N LYS A 250 -11.05 12.26 18.14
CA LYS A 250 -12.50 12.28 17.92
C LYS A 250 -13.11 13.66 18.11
N ALA A 251 -12.65 14.41 19.11
CA ALA A 251 -13.12 15.77 19.37
C ALA A 251 -12.70 16.76 18.25
N GLU A 252 -11.54 16.53 17.63
CA GLU A 252 -11.06 17.33 16.50
C GLU A 252 -11.82 17.00 15.20
N ALA A 253 -12.08 15.73 14.93
CA ALA A 253 -12.86 15.27 13.78
C ALA A 253 -14.35 15.70 13.85
N THR A 254 -14.87 16.02 15.04
CA THR A 254 -16.25 16.52 15.22
C THR A 254 -16.35 18.05 15.10
N ARG A 255 -15.21 18.75 14.98
CA ARG A 255 -15.16 20.21 14.82
C ARG A 255 -15.00 20.68 13.37
N LEU A 256 -14.83 19.76 12.43
CA LEU A 256 -14.83 19.95 10.97
C LEU A 256 -16.17 19.50 10.38
#